data_659abc7cdfc4dd84bbe858a9ba6a4ded
#
_entry.id   659abc7cdfc4dd84bbe858a9ba6a4ded
#
_cell.length_a   1.000
_cell.length_b   1.000
_cell.length_c   1.000
_cell.angle_alpha   90.00
_cell.angle_beta   90.00
_cell.angle_gamma   90.00
#
_symmetry.space_group_name_H-M   'P 1'
#
loop_
_entity.id
_entity.type
_entity.pdbx_description
1 polymer ?
#
loop_
_entity_poly.entity_id
_entity_poly.type
_entity_poly.pdbx_seq_one_letter_code
_entity_poly.pdbx_strand_id
1 'polypeptide(L)'
;EPVPETVSCKYCGRKLEYYGLVSPVAPRHVIVWKSRPERCTCSKAQDFWKDWDAKEEARKAAEAEQKAREEEMQRFRSMMERSGMKARFQNRRFENFVQDTQGRRQAYTQAKKYADNFQRMRPVKNDRNHITPPEIERNGLFMAGGYGTGKTHLAAAIANQLISEGTACICMTMIDLLDRIRETYKAAGSDVD
;
A
#
# COMPACT_ATOMS: atom_id res chain seq x y z
N GLU A 1 -40.56 13.11 -0.88
CA GLU A 1 -40.11 13.79 -2.10
C GLU A 1 -41.17 13.59 -3.21
N PRO A 2 -41.37 14.57 -4.12
CA PRO A 2 -42.34 14.43 -5.20
C PRO A 2 -41.95 13.28 -6.14
N VAL A 3 -42.95 12.65 -6.73
CA VAL A 3 -42.76 11.58 -7.73
C VAL A 3 -42.04 12.18 -8.94
N PRO A 4 -40.93 11.59 -9.43
CA PRO A 4 -40.24 12.08 -10.63
C PRO A 4 -41.15 12.03 -11.86
N GLU A 5 -40.96 12.98 -12.77
CA GLU A 5 -41.69 12.97 -14.05
C GLU A 5 -41.39 11.72 -14.87
N THR A 6 -42.43 11.15 -15.49
CA THR A 6 -42.29 9.95 -16.32
C THR A 6 -41.47 10.22 -17.58
N VAL A 7 -40.39 9.44 -17.77
CA VAL A 7 -39.50 9.52 -18.93
C VAL A 7 -39.85 8.41 -19.91
N SER A 8 -39.81 8.71 -21.22
CA SER A 8 -40.01 7.71 -22.25
C SER A 8 -38.71 7.19 -22.84
N CYS A 9 -38.66 5.89 -23.17
CA CYS A 9 -37.53 5.30 -23.87
C CYS A 9 -37.29 5.96 -25.21
N LYS A 10 -36.09 6.49 -25.45
CA LYS A 10 -35.71 7.16 -26.70
C LYS A 10 -35.72 6.26 -27.94
N TYR A 11 -35.76 4.94 -27.77
CA TYR A 11 -35.70 3.98 -28.85
C TYR A 11 -37.08 3.43 -29.25
N CYS A 12 -37.96 3.21 -28.27
CA CYS A 12 -39.29 2.59 -28.55
C CYS A 12 -40.48 3.40 -28.01
N GLY A 13 -40.26 4.54 -27.35
CA GLY A 13 -41.32 5.39 -26.82
C GLY A 13 -42.02 4.87 -25.55
N ARG A 14 -41.70 3.67 -25.07
CA ARG A 14 -42.31 3.10 -23.86
C ARG A 14 -42.05 4.01 -22.66
N LYS A 15 -43.06 4.30 -21.85
CA LYS A 15 -42.93 5.00 -20.57
C LYS A 15 -42.13 4.13 -19.57
N LEU A 16 -41.18 4.75 -18.88
CA LEU A 16 -40.29 4.12 -17.91
C LEU A 16 -40.67 4.57 -16.51
N GLU A 17 -40.70 3.63 -15.59
CA GLU A 17 -41.09 3.86 -14.21
C GLU A 17 -39.87 4.14 -13.34
N TYR A 18 -40.06 4.91 -12.26
CA TYR A 18 -39.07 5.13 -11.24
C TYR A 18 -39.37 4.24 -10.03
N TYR A 19 -38.33 3.66 -9.44
CA TYR A 19 -38.44 2.94 -8.19
C TYR A 19 -37.97 3.81 -7.02
N GLY A 20 -38.82 3.87 -5.99
CA GLY A 20 -38.49 4.49 -4.71
C GLY A 20 -38.13 3.45 -3.67
N LEU A 21 -37.15 3.74 -2.83
CA LEU A 21 -36.83 2.98 -1.64
C LEU A 21 -37.46 3.66 -0.43
N VAL A 22 -38.22 2.92 0.37
CA VAL A 22 -38.75 3.41 1.64
C VAL A 22 -37.66 3.30 2.68
N SER A 23 -37.20 4.42 3.23
CA SER A 23 -36.25 4.41 4.34
C SER A 23 -36.94 4.01 5.64
N PRO A 24 -36.49 2.98 6.36
CA PRO A 24 -37.08 2.60 7.64
C PRO A 24 -36.63 3.47 8.83
N VAL A 25 -35.74 4.44 8.62
CA VAL A 25 -34.99 5.16 9.66
C VAL A 25 -35.51 6.58 9.90
N ALA A 26 -36.80 6.79 10.06
CA ALA A 26 -37.29 8.05 10.62
C ALA A 26 -38.77 7.95 10.98
N PRO A 27 -39.33 8.84 11.87
CA PRO A 27 -40.72 8.78 12.28
C PRO A 27 -41.74 9.00 11.15
N ARG A 28 -41.27 9.27 9.94
CA ARG A 28 -42.06 9.31 8.68
C ARG A 28 -41.32 8.53 7.62
N HIS A 29 -41.98 7.57 7.01
CA HIS A 29 -41.45 6.82 5.87
C HIS A 29 -41.16 7.79 4.69
N VAL A 30 -39.88 8.11 4.51
CA VAL A 30 -39.42 8.93 3.38
C VAL A 30 -39.15 8.02 2.21
N ILE A 31 -39.78 8.30 1.04
CA ILE A 31 -39.49 7.59 -0.20
C ILE A 31 -38.32 8.32 -0.87
N VAL A 32 -37.19 7.61 -0.99
CA VAL A 32 -36.03 8.07 -1.77
C VAL A 32 -36.13 7.48 -3.16
N TRP A 33 -36.36 8.29 -4.17
CA TRP A 33 -36.45 7.86 -5.55
C TRP A 33 -35.07 7.57 -6.12
N LYS A 34 -34.95 6.47 -6.91
CA LYS A 34 -33.73 6.26 -7.69
C LYS A 34 -33.57 7.42 -8.68
N SER A 35 -32.33 7.87 -8.86
CA SER A 35 -31.98 8.98 -9.75
C SER A 35 -32.23 8.68 -11.24
N ARG A 36 -32.49 7.42 -11.60
CA ARG A 36 -32.74 6.97 -12.96
C ARG A 36 -33.96 6.06 -13.01
N PRO A 37 -34.77 6.15 -14.09
CA PRO A 37 -35.88 5.24 -14.30
C PRO A 37 -35.40 3.81 -14.60
N GLU A 38 -36.35 2.87 -14.65
CA GLU A 38 -36.11 1.51 -15.09
C GLU A 38 -35.50 1.48 -16.51
N ARG A 39 -34.62 0.50 -16.74
CA ARG A 39 -34.02 0.29 -18.05
C ARG A 39 -35.04 -0.35 -18.99
N CYS A 40 -35.23 0.24 -20.16
CA CYS A 40 -36.12 -0.33 -21.16
C CYS A 40 -35.59 -1.67 -21.69
N THR A 41 -36.49 -2.63 -21.90
CA THR A 41 -36.17 -3.99 -22.37
C THR A 41 -36.24 -4.14 -23.90
N CYS A 42 -36.46 -3.06 -24.69
CA CYS A 42 -36.41 -3.15 -26.16
C CYS A 42 -34.96 -3.44 -26.62
N SER A 43 -34.82 -4.15 -27.77
CA SER A 43 -33.51 -4.62 -28.28
C SER A 43 -32.45 -3.50 -28.32
N LYS A 44 -32.77 -2.36 -28.96
CA LYS A 44 -31.85 -1.23 -29.08
C LYS A 44 -31.43 -0.64 -27.70
N ALA A 45 -32.33 -0.65 -26.71
CA ALA A 45 -32.01 -0.18 -25.38
C ALA A 45 -31.14 -1.20 -24.64
N GLN A 46 -31.35 -2.49 -24.83
CA GLN A 46 -30.50 -3.54 -24.23
C GLN A 46 -29.09 -3.47 -24.78
N ASP A 47 -28.88 -3.30 -26.08
CA ASP A 47 -27.56 -3.15 -26.69
C ASP A 47 -26.84 -1.91 -26.14
N PHE A 48 -27.55 -0.78 -26.04
CA PHE A 48 -27.00 0.44 -25.45
C PHE A 48 -26.58 0.24 -23.99
N TRP A 49 -27.43 -0.40 -23.18
CA TRP A 49 -27.10 -0.60 -21.76
C TRP A 49 -25.97 -1.60 -21.57
N LYS A 50 -25.88 -2.63 -22.42
CA LYS A 50 -24.76 -3.57 -22.40
C LYS A 50 -23.41 -2.88 -22.66
N ASP A 51 -23.36 -2.03 -23.68
CA ASP A 51 -22.16 -1.26 -24.00
C ASP A 51 -21.85 -0.23 -22.92
N TRP A 52 -22.87 0.42 -22.37
CA TRP A 52 -22.73 1.38 -21.28
C TRP A 52 -22.22 0.71 -19.99
N ASP A 53 -22.76 -0.46 -19.61
CA ASP A 53 -22.33 -1.20 -18.43
C ASP A 53 -20.87 -1.65 -18.58
N ALA A 54 -20.49 -2.14 -19.74
CA ALA A 54 -19.09 -2.53 -20.01
C ALA A 54 -18.11 -1.35 -19.87
N LYS A 55 -18.50 -0.17 -20.39
CA LYS A 55 -17.68 1.05 -20.24
C LYS A 55 -17.61 1.52 -18.79
N GLU A 56 -18.72 1.45 -18.06
CA GLU A 56 -18.78 1.85 -16.66
C GLU A 56 -17.96 0.91 -15.77
N GLU A 57 -17.99 -0.40 -16.03
CA GLU A 57 -17.15 -1.38 -15.34
C GLU A 57 -15.67 -1.15 -15.62
N ALA A 58 -15.31 -0.91 -16.88
CA ALA A 58 -13.94 -0.59 -17.26
C ALA A 58 -13.44 0.71 -16.57
N ARG A 59 -14.29 1.75 -16.50
CA ARG A 59 -13.97 2.99 -15.79
C ARG A 59 -13.74 2.75 -14.30
N LYS A 60 -14.64 2.00 -13.64
CA LYS A 60 -14.49 1.66 -12.20
C LYS A 60 -13.26 0.82 -11.93
N ALA A 61 -12.93 -0.11 -12.82
CA ALA A 61 -11.72 -0.91 -12.71
C ALA A 61 -10.46 -0.04 -12.80
N ALA A 62 -10.42 0.88 -13.77
CA ALA A 62 -9.31 1.81 -13.94
C ALA A 62 -9.16 2.77 -12.74
N GLU A 63 -10.25 3.30 -12.21
CA GLU A 63 -10.26 4.15 -11.01
C GLU A 63 -9.77 3.37 -9.77
N ALA A 64 -10.21 2.11 -9.62
CA ALA A 64 -9.77 1.25 -8.53
C ALA A 64 -8.28 0.93 -8.62
N GLU A 65 -7.76 0.65 -9.82
CA GLU A 65 -6.33 0.40 -10.05
C GLU A 65 -5.49 1.64 -9.76
N GLN A 66 -5.93 2.81 -10.22
CA GLN A 66 -5.24 4.07 -9.92
C GLN A 66 -5.18 4.33 -8.42
N LYS A 67 -6.31 4.18 -7.72
CA LYS A 67 -6.38 4.35 -6.27
C LYS A 67 -5.46 3.38 -5.53
N ALA A 68 -5.42 2.11 -5.95
CA ALA A 68 -4.52 1.11 -5.36
C ALA A 68 -3.04 1.50 -5.53
N ARG A 69 -2.65 2.00 -6.71
CA ARG A 69 -1.29 2.50 -6.97
C ARG A 69 -0.94 3.73 -6.11
N GLU A 70 -1.88 4.65 -5.94
CA GLU A 70 -1.69 5.83 -5.10
C GLU A 70 -1.51 5.44 -3.62
N GLU A 71 -2.33 4.51 -3.12
CA GLU A 71 -2.23 3.97 -1.77
C GLU A 71 -0.89 3.24 -1.54
N GLU A 72 -0.44 2.44 -2.49
CA GLU A 72 0.85 1.74 -2.44
C GLU A 72 2.02 2.75 -2.40
N MET A 73 1.99 3.76 -3.26
CA MET A 73 2.99 4.82 -3.29
C MET A 73 3.02 5.61 -1.97
N GLN A 74 1.87 5.90 -1.40
CA GLN A 74 1.77 6.60 -0.12
C GLN A 74 2.31 5.76 1.04
N ARG A 75 2.03 4.45 1.06
CA ARG A 75 2.62 3.51 2.02
C ARG A 75 4.14 3.47 1.91
N PHE A 76 4.65 3.36 0.70
CA PHE A 76 6.10 3.36 0.45
C PHE A 76 6.75 4.65 0.97
N ARG A 77 6.21 5.83 0.65
CA ARG A 77 6.71 7.12 1.14
C ARG A 77 6.73 7.17 2.67
N SER A 78 5.64 6.78 3.30
CA SER A 78 5.53 6.75 4.76
C SER A 78 6.57 5.83 5.40
N MET A 79 6.83 4.65 4.83
CA MET A 79 7.86 3.74 5.32
C MET A 79 9.26 4.32 5.13
N MET A 80 9.55 4.95 3.99
CA MET A 80 10.82 5.62 3.74
C MET A 80 11.08 6.75 4.73
N GLU A 81 10.11 7.60 4.99
CA GLU A 81 10.21 8.69 5.98
C GLU A 81 10.49 8.17 7.39
N ARG A 82 9.75 7.14 7.80
CA ARG A 82 9.94 6.51 9.13
C ARG A 82 11.27 5.76 9.27
N SER A 83 11.85 5.32 8.16
CA SER A 83 13.11 4.57 8.18
C SER A 83 14.28 5.38 8.75
N GLY A 84 14.24 6.70 8.74
CA GLY A 84 15.35 7.57 9.09
C GLY A 84 16.50 7.54 8.08
N MET A 85 16.29 6.92 6.91
CA MET A 85 17.31 6.80 5.87
C MET A 85 17.63 8.18 5.26
N LYS A 86 18.87 8.61 5.35
CA LYS A 86 19.32 9.88 4.75
C LYS A 86 19.16 9.82 3.22
N ALA A 87 18.79 10.95 2.60
CA ALA A 87 18.49 11.05 1.17
C ALA A 87 19.57 10.42 0.26
N ARG A 88 20.87 10.61 0.61
CA ARG A 88 22.01 10.04 -0.13
C ARG A 88 22.01 8.51 -0.20
N PHE A 89 21.25 7.80 0.65
CA PHE A 89 21.17 6.35 0.69
C PHE A 89 19.88 5.79 0.08
N GLN A 90 18.88 6.62 -0.17
CA GLN A 90 17.60 6.20 -0.74
C GLN A 90 17.73 5.58 -2.13
N ASN A 91 18.76 5.97 -2.88
CA ASN A 91 19.05 5.43 -4.22
C ASN A 91 20.09 4.29 -4.20
N ARG A 92 20.53 3.82 -3.03
CA ARG A 92 21.47 2.70 -2.93
C ARG A 92 20.70 1.39 -3.02
N ARG A 93 20.87 0.70 -4.16
CA ARG A 93 20.20 -0.57 -4.47
C ARG A 93 21.22 -1.65 -4.79
N PHE A 94 20.82 -2.89 -4.82
CA PHE A 94 21.68 -4.00 -5.24
C PHE A 94 22.15 -3.85 -6.68
N GLU A 95 21.32 -3.34 -7.58
CA GLU A 95 21.59 -3.16 -9.01
C GLU A 95 22.72 -2.16 -9.29
N ASN A 96 22.93 -1.19 -8.40
CA ASN A 96 23.98 -0.18 -8.57
C ASN A 96 25.19 -0.39 -7.65
N PHE A 97 25.30 -1.59 -7.05
CA PHE A 97 26.49 -1.98 -6.28
C PHE A 97 27.62 -2.48 -7.18
N VAL A 98 28.81 -1.90 -7.03
CA VAL A 98 29.99 -2.27 -7.82
C VAL A 98 30.64 -3.55 -7.25
N GLN A 99 30.75 -4.59 -8.07
CA GLN A 99 31.24 -5.93 -7.73
C GLN A 99 32.60 -6.22 -8.37
N ASP A 100 33.53 -5.27 -8.33
CA ASP A 100 34.85 -5.32 -8.97
C ASP A 100 35.85 -6.28 -8.33
N THR A 101 35.71 -6.58 -7.03
CA THR A 101 36.56 -7.48 -6.29
C THR A 101 35.83 -8.74 -5.82
N GLN A 102 36.58 -9.81 -5.54
CA GLN A 102 36.02 -11.04 -4.99
C GLN A 102 35.29 -10.81 -3.67
N GLY A 103 35.89 -10.02 -2.76
CA GLY A 103 35.27 -9.68 -1.47
C GLY A 103 33.95 -8.92 -1.61
N ARG A 104 33.85 -7.98 -2.57
CA ARG A 104 32.60 -7.27 -2.86
C ARG A 104 31.54 -8.20 -3.45
N ARG A 105 31.90 -9.14 -4.34
CA ARG A 105 30.99 -10.17 -4.87
C ARG A 105 30.43 -11.06 -3.77
N GLN A 106 31.30 -11.52 -2.85
CA GLN A 106 30.88 -12.34 -1.71
C GLN A 106 29.96 -11.56 -0.77
N ALA A 107 30.31 -10.31 -0.42
CA ALA A 107 29.47 -9.45 0.41
C ALA A 107 28.11 -9.19 -0.22
N TYR A 108 28.07 -8.91 -1.53
CA TYR A 108 26.83 -8.75 -2.28
C TYR A 108 25.96 -10.00 -2.21
N THR A 109 26.53 -11.17 -2.48
CA THR A 109 25.79 -12.45 -2.46
C THR A 109 25.18 -12.72 -1.10
N GLN A 110 25.91 -12.50 -0.01
CA GLN A 110 25.42 -12.70 1.35
C GLN A 110 24.33 -11.67 1.72
N ALA A 111 24.55 -10.40 1.37
CA ALA A 111 23.58 -9.34 1.61
C ALA A 111 22.27 -9.56 0.84
N LYS A 112 22.36 -9.96 -0.43
CA LYS A 112 21.23 -10.28 -1.27
C LYS A 112 20.46 -11.50 -0.74
N LYS A 113 21.18 -12.58 -0.39
CA LYS A 113 20.59 -13.77 0.23
C LYS A 113 19.88 -13.44 1.54
N TYR A 114 20.46 -12.55 2.36
CA TYR A 114 19.82 -12.08 3.59
C TYR A 114 18.50 -11.35 3.30
N ALA A 115 18.51 -10.39 2.38
CA ALA A 115 17.32 -9.64 2.01
C ALA A 115 16.21 -10.56 1.46
N ASP A 116 16.55 -11.45 0.52
CA ASP A 116 15.59 -12.36 -0.13
C ASP A 116 14.97 -13.38 0.84
N ASN A 117 15.68 -13.74 1.93
CA ASN A 117 15.15 -14.66 2.94
C ASN A 117 14.59 -13.98 4.19
N PHE A 118 14.55 -12.65 4.23
CA PHE A 118 14.21 -11.90 5.43
C PHE A 118 12.83 -12.26 5.99
N GLN A 119 11.84 -12.48 5.15
CA GLN A 119 10.48 -12.85 5.59
C GLN A 119 10.45 -14.19 6.35
N ARG A 120 11.36 -15.12 6.01
CA ARG A 120 11.50 -16.43 6.69
C ARG A 120 12.28 -16.34 8.01
N MET A 121 13.03 -15.24 8.20
CA MET A 121 13.81 -14.98 9.41
C MET A 121 13.04 -14.24 10.49
N ARG A 122 11.84 -13.76 10.20
CA ARG A 122 11.02 -13.00 11.16
C ARG A 122 9.89 -13.86 11.74
N PRO A 123 9.54 -13.67 13.02
CA PRO A 123 8.36 -14.30 13.57
C PRO A 123 7.10 -13.72 12.91
N VAL A 124 6.14 -14.57 12.63
CA VAL A 124 4.85 -14.16 12.04
C VAL A 124 3.78 -14.18 13.12
N LYS A 125 3.05 -13.07 13.23
CA LYS A 125 1.90 -12.94 14.12
C LYS A 125 0.62 -13.18 13.32
N ASN A 126 -0.18 -14.16 13.71
CA ASN A 126 -1.47 -14.40 13.09
C ASN A 126 -2.58 -13.51 13.68
N ASP A 127 -3.77 -13.53 13.08
CA ASP A 127 -4.95 -12.73 13.49
C ASP A 127 -5.39 -13.01 14.93
N ARG A 128 -5.04 -14.17 15.51
CA ARG A 128 -5.33 -14.56 16.90
C ARG A 128 -4.21 -14.19 17.88
N ASN A 129 -3.30 -13.29 17.50
CA ASN A 129 -2.17 -12.86 18.32
C ASN A 129 -1.14 -13.97 18.64
N HIS A 130 -1.24 -15.16 18.01
CA HIS A 130 -0.26 -16.22 18.15
C HIS A 130 0.98 -15.91 17.32
N ILE A 131 2.17 -16.04 17.92
CA ILE A 131 3.46 -15.79 17.27
C ILE A 131 4.02 -17.13 16.82
N THR A 132 4.12 -17.32 15.50
CA THR A 132 4.84 -18.45 14.92
C THR A 132 6.33 -18.12 14.87
N PRO A 133 7.22 -18.99 15.39
CA PRO A 133 8.67 -18.75 15.34
C PRO A 133 9.16 -18.66 13.90
N PRO A 134 10.31 -17.97 13.64
CA PRO A 134 10.88 -17.88 12.32
C PRO A 134 11.35 -19.26 11.83
N GLU A 135 11.28 -19.50 10.52
CA GLU A 135 11.82 -20.71 9.89
C GLU A 135 13.36 -20.77 9.99
N ILE A 136 14.01 -19.61 10.03
CA ILE A 136 15.46 -19.44 10.13
C ILE A 136 15.78 -18.70 11.42
N GLU A 137 16.40 -19.35 12.38
CA GLU A 137 16.70 -18.78 13.70
C GLU A 137 17.75 -17.66 13.66
N ARG A 138 18.71 -17.72 12.70
CA ARG A 138 19.76 -16.71 12.55
C ARG A 138 19.28 -15.56 11.67
N ASN A 139 18.91 -14.45 12.30
CA ASN A 139 18.31 -13.29 11.63
C ASN A 139 19.17 -12.02 11.62
N GLY A 140 20.48 -12.15 11.77
CA GLY A 140 21.41 -11.03 11.76
C GLY A 140 22.48 -11.13 10.68
N LEU A 141 22.88 -9.98 10.10
CA LEU A 141 24.00 -9.85 9.17
C LEU A 141 25.01 -8.85 9.74
N PHE A 142 26.24 -9.30 9.96
CA PHE A 142 27.34 -8.45 10.37
C PHE A 142 28.28 -8.17 9.19
N MET A 143 28.58 -6.88 8.93
CA MET A 143 29.46 -6.44 7.85
C MET A 143 30.70 -5.75 8.42
N ALA A 144 31.88 -6.32 8.18
CA ALA A 144 33.17 -5.77 8.56
C ALA A 144 34.03 -5.45 7.34
N GLY A 145 34.97 -4.52 7.47
CA GLY A 145 35.91 -4.13 6.41
C GLY A 145 36.33 -2.66 6.50
N GLY A 146 37.31 -2.27 5.70
CA GLY A 146 37.86 -0.91 5.64
C GLY A 146 36.88 0.15 5.09
N TYR A 147 37.31 1.40 5.02
CA TYR A 147 36.54 2.49 4.43
C TYR A 147 36.33 2.25 2.93
N GLY A 148 35.21 2.72 2.38
CA GLY A 148 34.90 2.64 0.95
C GLY A 148 34.57 1.24 0.40
N THR A 149 34.54 0.18 1.22
CA THR A 149 34.27 -1.20 0.76
C THR A 149 32.80 -1.46 0.43
N GLY A 150 31.88 -0.50 0.69
CA GLY A 150 30.49 -0.61 0.30
C GLY A 150 29.53 -1.12 1.38
N LYS A 151 29.96 -1.27 2.65
CA LYS A 151 29.10 -1.75 3.76
C LYS A 151 27.81 -0.97 3.89
N THR A 152 27.88 0.34 3.94
CA THR A 152 26.70 1.22 4.04
C THR A 152 25.82 1.15 2.80
N HIS A 153 26.41 0.94 1.62
CA HIS A 153 25.65 0.72 0.38
C HIS A 153 24.82 -0.55 0.49
N LEU A 154 25.43 -1.68 0.87
CA LEU A 154 24.71 -2.95 1.02
C LEU A 154 23.65 -2.89 2.13
N ALA A 155 23.93 -2.25 3.26
CA ALA A 155 22.94 -2.06 4.32
C ALA A 155 21.72 -1.25 3.82
N ALA A 156 21.98 -0.16 3.08
CA ALA A 156 20.92 0.63 2.47
C ALA A 156 20.17 -0.12 1.36
N ALA A 157 20.86 -0.94 0.56
CA ALA A 157 20.25 -1.77 -0.46
C ALA A 157 19.28 -2.80 0.15
N ILE A 158 19.68 -3.46 1.24
CA ILE A 158 18.81 -4.36 2.00
C ILE A 158 17.56 -3.60 2.48
N ALA A 159 17.75 -2.46 3.16
CA ALA A 159 16.63 -1.68 3.69
C ALA A 159 15.69 -1.20 2.59
N ASN A 160 16.22 -0.70 1.46
CA ASN A 160 15.42 -0.29 0.30
C ASN A 160 14.62 -1.44 -0.30
N GLN A 161 15.21 -2.64 -0.43
CA GLN A 161 14.49 -3.82 -0.90
C GLN A 161 13.36 -4.19 0.07
N LEU A 162 13.63 -4.30 1.36
CA LEU A 162 12.63 -4.66 2.37
C LEU A 162 11.49 -3.65 2.46
N ILE A 163 11.78 -2.35 2.34
CA ILE A 163 10.76 -1.30 2.30
C ILE A 163 9.90 -1.43 1.05
N SER A 164 10.50 -1.74 -0.12
CA SER A 164 9.74 -1.96 -1.35
C SER A 164 8.84 -3.20 -1.28
N GLU A 165 9.20 -4.19 -0.47
CA GLU A 165 8.39 -5.38 -0.15
C GLU A 165 7.37 -5.15 0.97
N GLY A 166 7.20 -3.90 1.44
CA GLY A 166 6.23 -3.55 2.48
C GLY A 166 6.70 -3.81 3.92
N THR A 167 7.99 -4.08 4.14
CA THR A 167 8.55 -4.29 5.47
C THR A 167 9.09 -2.98 6.05
N ALA A 168 8.59 -2.58 7.22
CA ALA A 168 9.11 -1.41 7.91
C ALA A 168 10.54 -1.67 8.40
N CYS A 169 11.48 -0.78 8.03
CA CYS A 169 12.88 -0.84 8.39
C CYS A 169 13.33 0.47 9.02
N ILE A 170 14.32 0.38 9.94
CA ILE A 170 15.03 1.54 10.47
C ILE A 170 16.46 1.48 9.93
N CYS A 171 16.91 2.55 9.28
CA CYS A 171 18.24 2.66 8.69
C CYS A 171 18.87 3.99 9.08
N MET A 172 19.67 3.98 10.13
CA MET A 172 20.29 5.19 10.67
C MET A 172 21.68 4.90 11.24
N THR A 173 22.46 5.95 11.53
CA THR A 173 23.73 5.79 12.22
C THR A 173 23.51 5.54 13.71
N MET A 174 24.51 4.99 14.40
CA MET A 174 24.45 4.80 15.86
C MET A 174 24.22 6.13 16.60
N ILE A 175 24.81 7.23 16.11
CA ILE A 175 24.63 8.56 16.69
C ILE A 175 23.17 8.99 16.57
N ASP A 176 22.60 8.91 15.36
CA ASP A 176 21.19 9.25 15.12
C ASP A 176 20.25 8.38 15.97
N LEU A 177 20.58 7.09 16.17
CA LEU A 177 19.81 6.19 17.02
C LEU A 177 19.83 6.61 18.50
N LEU A 178 21.02 6.93 19.01
CA LEU A 178 21.18 7.36 20.40
C LEU A 178 20.47 8.69 20.67
N ASP A 179 20.53 9.62 19.75
CA ASP A 179 19.83 10.90 19.88
C ASP A 179 18.31 10.68 19.89
N ARG A 180 17.79 9.82 19.01
CA ARG A 180 16.37 9.47 18.99
C ARG A 180 15.91 8.79 20.29
N ILE A 181 16.74 7.93 20.86
CA ILE A 181 16.46 7.33 22.19
C ILE A 181 16.43 8.41 23.28
N ARG A 182 17.40 9.35 23.29
CA ARG A 182 17.42 10.45 24.26
C ARG A 182 16.18 11.35 24.17
N GLU A 183 15.68 11.60 22.96
CA GLU A 183 14.45 12.36 22.76
C GLU A 183 13.22 11.68 23.38
N THR A 184 13.13 10.35 23.30
CA THR A 184 12.02 9.62 23.94
C THR A 184 12.02 9.73 25.46
N TYR A 185 13.21 9.75 26.09
CA TYR A 185 13.32 9.96 27.54
C TYR A 185 12.96 11.39 27.97
N LYS A 186 13.30 12.39 27.16
CA LYS A 186 12.91 13.78 27.44
C LYS A 186 11.41 13.98 27.34
N ALA A 187 10.76 13.38 26.34
CA ALA A 187 9.31 13.43 26.18
C ALA A 187 8.55 12.74 27.33
N ALA A 188 9.09 11.61 27.83
CA ALA A 188 8.50 10.89 28.98
C ALA A 188 8.71 11.59 30.34
N GLY A 189 9.69 12.48 30.44
CA GLY A 189 9.97 13.24 31.68
C GLY A 189 9.23 14.57 31.81
N SER A 190 8.49 15.00 30.77
CA SER A 190 7.70 16.26 30.79
C SER A 190 6.29 16.10 31.34
N ASP A 191 5.85 14.89 31.69
CA ASP A 191 4.53 14.62 32.26
C ASP A 191 4.53 14.45 33.79
N VAL A 192 5.60 14.90 34.47
CA VAL A 192 5.70 14.88 35.95
C VAL A 192 6.00 16.29 36.44
N ASP A 193 4.96 17.12 36.48
CA ASP A 193 4.82 18.30 37.37
C ASP A 193 3.35 18.51 37.70
#